data_d046416a50c9b993a939c8dc66410f1c
#
_entry.id   d046416a50c9b993a939c8dc66410f1c
#
_cell.length_a   1.000
_cell.length_b   1.000
_cell.length_c   1.000
_cell.angle_alpha   90.00
_cell.angle_beta   90.00
_cell.angle_gamma   90.00
#
_symmetry.space_group_name_H-M   'P 1'
#
loop_
_entity.id
_entity.type
_entity.pdbx_description
1 polymer ?
#
loop_
_entity_poly.entity_id
_entity_poly.type
_entity_poly.pdbx_seq_one_letter_code
_entity_poly.pdbx_strand_id
1 'polypeptide(L)'
;MSTQPHTISTPILDRFCVAGINYHKADIAVRGSFSVSKEDFVAIANSAKAQLIRSVFVVSTCNRTEIYGFVENVMQLANLLAEHTRGNTHEFLQYAYLKNGEEAMQHLYRVASGLDSQILGDYEILGQIKQAVDAATANQVLGPIMNRTLSYAFQASKKIKTDTGLSSGTVSVSYAAIELLKDLPGIESKKILVIGAGKFGGNVCKNLREYLPVTSVSVMNRTDATAEALAAKTGTSFIPYAQMNEAMHSSDVIIVCTNAQTATVLPSMLEGAGEKLVLDLSVPANVHPAVKILANVRVIDVDEISTTILDKTIARRRADVPKAEEIINSYKQEFYTWLEEYKYSLHLKSWKDKLQELSEWQPREYCEMATAAALSPDRKAQKAVTRLAVNLRTNQEKGCQFINAINDYLQMS
;
A
#
# COMPACT_ATOMS: atom_id res chain seq x y z
N MET A 1 -5.18 -39.76 -0.39
CA MET A 1 -4.54 -39.25 0.85
C MET A 1 -4.34 -37.76 0.65
N SER A 2 -5.19 -36.96 1.25
CA SER A 2 -5.15 -35.50 1.12
C SER A 2 -4.11 -34.99 2.13
N THR A 3 -3.02 -34.47 1.62
CA THR A 3 -2.05 -33.70 2.41
C THR A 3 -2.66 -32.36 2.75
N GLN A 4 -3.14 -32.20 3.98
CA GLN A 4 -3.46 -30.87 4.51
C GLN A 4 -2.18 -30.02 4.52
N PRO A 5 -2.24 -28.76 4.07
CA PRO A 5 -1.09 -27.87 4.20
C PRO A 5 -0.80 -27.64 5.68
N HIS A 6 0.41 -28.02 6.12
CA HIS A 6 0.89 -27.66 7.45
C HIS A 6 0.91 -26.15 7.58
N THR A 7 0.00 -25.60 8.34
CA THR A 7 0.01 -24.20 8.78
C THR A 7 1.23 -24.05 9.70
N ILE A 8 2.31 -23.46 9.18
CA ILE A 8 3.49 -23.11 9.96
C ILE A 8 3.10 -21.87 10.78
N SER A 9 2.50 -22.08 11.94
CA SER A 9 2.30 -21.03 12.94
C SER A 9 3.69 -20.65 13.48
N THR A 10 4.19 -19.48 13.04
CA THR A 10 5.38 -18.91 13.64
C THR A 10 4.95 -17.72 14.50
N PRO A 11 5.30 -17.67 15.80
CA PRO A 11 4.87 -16.61 16.71
C PRO A 11 5.14 -15.18 16.20
N ILE A 12 6.14 -15.01 15.34
CA ILE A 12 6.45 -13.72 14.71
C ILE A 12 5.39 -13.34 13.67
N LEU A 13 4.90 -14.31 12.89
CA LEU A 13 3.90 -14.06 11.85
C LEU A 13 2.54 -13.70 12.46
N ASP A 14 2.16 -14.32 13.57
CA ASP A 14 0.89 -14.05 14.25
C ASP A 14 0.74 -12.58 14.68
N ARG A 15 1.88 -11.89 14.86
CA ARG A 15 1.94 -10.47 15.17
C ARG A 15 1.83 -9.55 13.95
N PHE A 16 1.92 -10.09 12.73
CA PHE A 16 1.68 -9.31 11.53
C PHE A 16 0.18 -9.06 11.40
N CYS A 17 -0.23 -7.81 11.52
CA CYS A 17 -1.63 -7.41 11.56
C CYS A 17 -1.94 -6.35 10.52
N VAL A 18 -3.20 -6.31 10.12
CA VAL A 18 -3.80 -5.22 9.36
C VAL A 18 -5.15 -4.84 9.94
N ALA A 19 -5.35 -3.54 10.12
CA ALA A 19 -6.66 -2.95 10.39
C ALA A 19 -7.00 -2.00 9.23
N GLY A 20 -8.19 -2.13 8.64
CA GLY A 20 -8.52 -1.33 7.48
C GLY A 20 -10.00 -1.25 7.19
N ILE A 21 -10.36 -0.24 6.41
CA ILE A 21 -11.66 -0.07 5.77
C ILE A 21 -11.47 -0.04 4.26
N ASN A 22 -12.44 -0.51 3.51
CA ASN A 22 -12.43 -0.46 2.06
C ASN A 22 -13.84 -0.23 1.48
N TYR A 23 -13.90 -0.07 0.17
CA TYR A 23 -15.13 0.20 -0.58
C TYR A 23 -16.22 -0.89 -0.45
N HIS A 24 -15.89 -2.10 0.01
CA HIS A 24 -16.88 -3.16 0.21
C HIS A 24 -17.81 -2.91 1.39
N LYS A 25 -17.33 -2.22 2.43
CA LYS A 25 -18.06 -2.03 3.70
C LYS A 25 -18.33 -0.57 4.02
N ALA A 26 -17.55 0.36 3.48
CA ALA A 26 -17.60 1.77 3.79
C ALA A 26 -17.87 2.59 2.53
N ASP A 27 -18.84 3.49 2.58
CA ASP A 27 -19.09 4.45 1.52
C ASP A 27 -17.97 5.50 1.43
N ILE A 28 -18.05 6.37 0.42
CA ILE A 28 -17.02 7.38 0.17
C ILE A 28 -16.89 8.40 1.31
N ALA A 29 -17.98 8.71 2.02
CA ALA A 29 -17.96 9.67 3.12
C ALA A 29 -17.23 9.08 4.33
N VAL A 30 -17.53 7.82 4.70
CA VAL A 30 -16.85 7.08 5.76
C VAL A 30 -15.37 6.91 5.41
N ARG A 31 -15.04 6.44 4.19
CA ARG A 31 -13.64 6.32 3.76
C ARG A 31 -12.90 7.65 3.84
N GLY A 32 -13.57 8.74 3.46
CA GLY A 32 -13.04 10.09 3.56
C GLY A 32 -12.71 10.53 4.99
N SER A 33 -13.51 10.09 5.99
CA SER A 33 -13.25 10.40 7.41
C SER A 33 -12.00 9.73 7.95
N PHE A 34 -11.57 8.62 7.37
CA PHE A 34 -10.38 7.87 7.73
C PHE A 34 -9.22 8.00 6.72
N SER A 35 -9.30 8.95 5.79
CA SER A 35 -8.19 9.21 4.87
C SER A 35 -6.98 9.78 5.63
N VAL A 36 -5.77 9.36 5.23
CA VAL A 36 -4.50 9.72 5.87
C VAL A 36 -3.66 10.54 4.89
N SER A 37 -3.35 11.77 5.24
CA SER A 37 -2.41 12.63 4.52
C SER A 37 -0.96 12.27 4.84
N LYS A 38 -0.01 12.94 4.20
CA LYS A 38 1.42 12.76 4.54
C LYS A 38 1.73 13.27 5.95
N GLU A 39 1.12 14.35 6.34
CA GLU A 39 1.26 14.97 7.66
C GLU A 39 0.68 14.06 8.75
N ASP A 40 -0.51 13.49 8.52
CA ASP A 40 -1.14 12.53 9.42
C ASP A 40 -0.27 11.27 9.58
N PHE A 41 0.34 10.79 8.49
CA PHE A 41 1.26 9.64 8.57
C PHE A 41 2.49 9.92 9.42
N VAL A 42 3.06 11.12 9.37
CA VAL A 42 4.18 11.50 10.26
C VAL A 42 3.75 11.47 11.73
N ALA A 43 2.54 11.94 12.05
CA ALA A 43 1.98 11.85 13.40
C ALA A 43 1.77 10.39 13.84
N ILE A 44 1.18 9.54 12.96
CA ILE A 44 1.04 8.09 13.18
C ILE A 44 2.40 7.45 13.46
N ALA A 45 3.43 7.75 12.67
CA ALA A 45 4.77 7.18 12.81
C ALA A 45 5.41 7.57 14.17
N ASN A 46 5.21 8.82 14.62
CA ASN A 46 5.71 9.27 15.92
C ASN A 46 4.98 8.59 17.08
N SER A 47 3.65 8.47 17.01
CA SER A 47 2.84 7.76 18.01
C SER A 47 3.18 6.27 18.04
N ALA A 48 3.43 5.63 16.88
CA ALA A 48 3.89 4.25 16.80
C ALA A 48 5.22 4.04 17.53
N LYS A 49 6.19 4.94 17.34
CA LYS A 49 7.47 4.90 18.06
C LYS A 49 7.28 5.03 19.57
N ALA A 50 6.43 5.97 20.02
CA ALA A 50 6.12 6.16 21.44
C ALA A 50 5.49 4.91 22.07
N GLN A 51 4.68 4.17 21.30
CA GLN A 51 4.06 2.89 21.69
C GLN A 51 4.96 1.67 21.43
N LEU A 52 6.23 1.86 21.06
CA LEU A 52 7.21 0.81 20.75
C LEU A 52 6.79 -0.10 19.56
N ILE A 53 5.92 0.37 18.70
CA ILE A 53 5.56 -0.31 17.45
C ILE A 53 6.65 -0.01 16.42
N ARG A 54 7.51 -1.00 16.14
CA ARG A 54 8.72 -0.83 15.33
C ARG A 54 8.51 -0.99 13.83
N SER A 55 7.35 -1.50 13.42
CA SER A 55 7.06 -1.72 12.00
C SER A 55 5.62 -1.36 11.73
N VAL A 56 5.40 -0.26 11.01
CA VAL A 56 4.08 0.22 10.62
C VAL A 56 4.15 0.97 9.28
N PHE A 57 3.16 0.78 8.42
CA PHE A 57 2.91 1.63 7.26
C PHE A 57 1.41 1.76 7.01
N VAL A 58 1.00 2.83 6.34
CA VAL A 58 -0.41 3.10 6.04
C VAL A 58 -0.60 3.26 4.54
N VAL A 59 -1.55 2.54 3.99
CA VAL A 59 -2.02 2.70 2.60
C VAL A 59 -3.35 3.43 2.65
N SER A 60 -3.40 4.66 2.14
CA SER A 60 -4.62 5.46 2.04
C SER A 60 -4.84 5.87 0.58
N THR A 61 -5.95 5.43 0.02
CA THR A 61 -6.34 5.63 -1.39
C THR A 61 -7.80 6.00 -1.48
N CYS A 62 -8.33 6.20 -2.70
CA CYS A 62 -9.78 6.39 -2.88
C CYS A 62 -10.62 5.19 -2.42
N ASN A 63 -10.08 3.97 -2.45
CA ASN A 63 -10.85 2.75 -2.23
C ASN A 63 -10.58 2.09 -0.87
N ARG A 64 -9.53 2.49 -0.16
CA ARG A 64 -9.17 1.91 1.14
C ARG A 64 -8.29 2.80 1.99
N THR A 65 -8.40 2.64 3.28
CA THR A 65 -7.39 3.06 4.25
C THR A 65 -7.05 1.87 5.13
N GLU A 66 -5.79 1.45 5.10
CA GLU A 66 -5.27 0.27 5.78
C GLU A 66 -4.00 0.62 6.53
N ILE A 67 -3.90 0.21 7.78
CA ILE A 67 -2.67 0.27 8.57
C ILE A 67 -2.17 -1.15 8.81
N TYR A 68 -0.90 -1.39 8.46
CA TYR A 68 -0.22 -2.67 8.63
C TYR A 68 0.87 -2.52 9.68
N GLY A 69 1.07 -3.53 10.51
CA GLY A 69 2.12 -3.49 11.51
C GLY A 69 2.39 -4.83 12.18
N PHE A 70 3.50 -4.89 12.93
CA PHE A 70 3.79 -5.99 13.84
C PHE A 70 3.43 -5.56 15.26
N VAL A 71 2.31 -6.07 15.77
CA VAL A 71 1.71 -5.71 17.07
C VAL A 71 1.27 -6.96 17.82
N GLU A 72 1.09 -6.85 19.15
CA GLU A 72 0.54 -7.94 19.97
C GLU A 72 -0.96 -8.09 19.77
N ASN A 73 -1.65 -6.99 19.50
CA ASN A 73 -3.09 -6.97 19.28
C ASN A 73 -3.42 -6.00 18.14
N VAL A 74 -4.17 -6.47 17.17
CA VAL A 74 -4.59 -5.66 16.00
C VAL A 74 -5.34 -4.38 16.37
N MET A 75 -5.98 -4.34 17.54
CA MET A 75 -6.65 -3.14 18.06
C MET A 75 -5.69 -1.97 18.28
N GLN A 76 -4.39 -2.24 18.52
CA GLN A 76 -3.39 -1.17 18.61
C GLN A 76 -3.28 -0.40 17.29
N LEU A 77 -3.37 -1.10 16.14
CA LEU A 77 -3.36 -0.45 14.83
C LEU A 77 -4.65 0.33 14.57
N ALA A 78 -5.81 -0.23 14.92
CA ALA A 78 -7.10 0.44 14.76
C ALA A 78 -7.15 1.76 15.56
N ASN A 79 -6.73 1.72 16.82
CA ASN A 79 -6.65 2.91 17.67
C ASN A 79 -5.67 3.93 17.11
N LEU A 80 -4.46 3.49 16.75
CA LEU A 80 -3.41 4.35 16.20
C LEU A 80 -3.87 5.06 14.92
N LEU A 81 -4.61 4.39 14.05
CA LEU A 81 -5.18 5.01 12.84
C LEU A 81 -6.28 6.03 13.20
N ALA A 82 -7.23 5.64 14.06
CA ALA A 82 -8.36 6.48 14.40
C ALA A 82 -7.94 7.76 15.16
N GLU A 83 -6.91 7.69 16.02
CA GLU A 83 -6.37 8.84 16.76
C GLU A 83 -5.84 9.96 15.83
N HIS A 84 -5.46 9.63 14.60
CA HIS A 84 -4.87 10.56 13.65
C HIS A 84 -5.71 10.80 12.40
N THR A 85 -7.01 10.48 12.47
CA THR A 85 -7.99 10.71 11.41
C THR A 85 -9.19 11.48 11.96
N ARG A 86 -10.14 11.88 11.09
CA ARG A 86 -11.32 12.64 11.52
C ARG A 86 -12.40 11.77 12.19
N GLY A 87 -12.38 10.47 11.94
CA GLY A 87 -13.27 9.51 12.59
C GLY A 87 -12.75 9.10 13.98
N ASN A 88 -13.48 8.24 14.65
CA ASN A 88 -13.09 7.67 15.93
C ASN A 88 -13.03 6.13 15.87
N THR A 89 -12.42 5.48 16.88
CA THR A 89 -12.23 4.03 16.89
C THR A 89 -13.56 3.26 16.82
N HIS A 90 -14.60 3.73 17.50
CA HIS A 90 -15.91 3.06 17.49
C HIS A 90 -16.53 3.07 16.09
N GLU A 91 -16.51 4.20 15.41
CA GLU A 91 -16.97 4.34 14.02
C GLU A 91 -16.12 3.50 13.07
N PHE A 92 -14.79 3.54 13.22
CA PHE A 92 -13.88 2.72 12.42
C PHE A 92 -14.24 1.25 12.47
N LEU A 93 -14.46 0.70 13.68
CA LEU A 93 -14.75 -0.72 13.89
C LEU A 93 -16.08 -1.18 13.30
N GLN A 94 -17.05 -0.30 13.06
CA GLN A 94 -18.30 -0.66 12.39
C GLN A 94 -18.08 -1.09 10.93
N TYR A 95 -17.07 -0.54 10.28
CA TYR A 95 -16.77 -0.78 8.88
C TYR A 95 -15.47 -1.55 8.68
N ALA A 96 -14.66 -1.71 9.73
CA ALA A 96 -13.33 -2.29 9.62
C ALA A 96 -13.33 -3.80 9.37
N TYR A 97 -12.26 -4.25 8.79
CA TYR A 97 -11.78 -5.62 8.93
C TYR A 97 -10.46 -5.61 9.70
N LEU A 98 -10.31 -6.61 10.53
CA LEU A 98 -9.13 -6.84 11.34
C LEU A 98 -8.61 -8.22 11.00
N LYS A 99 -7.33 -8.32 10.58
CA LYS A 99 -6.71 -9.59 10.20
C LYS A 99 -5.34 -9.68 10.85
N ASN A 100 -4.91 -10.90 11.15
CA ASN A 100 -3.59 -11.18 11.70
C ASN A 100 -2.95 -12.39 11.00
N GLY A 101 -1.65 -12.55 11.17
CA GLY A 101 -0.88 -13.68 10.69
C GLY A 101 -1.03 -13.93 9.21
N GLU A 102 -1.36 -15.18 8.87
CA GLU A 102 -1.52 -15.65 7.49
C GLU A 102 -2.60 -14.88 6.72
N GLU A 103 -3.72 -14.54 7.38
CA GLU A 103 -4.79 -13.77 6.74
C GLU A 103 -4.35 -12.34 6.38
N ALA A 104 -3.59 -11.70 7.26
CA ALA A 104 -3.06 -10.36 7.00
C ALA A 104 -2.03 -10.39 5.86
N MET A 105 -1.20 -11.43 5.83
CA MET A 105 -0.23 -11.63 4.74
C MET A 105 -0.93 -11.87 3.41
N GLN A 106 -1.86 -12.81 3.34
CA GLN A 106 -2.65 -13.08 2.13
C GLN A 106 -3.33 -11.81 1.63
N HIS A 107 -3.92 -11.04 2.55
CA HIS A 107 -4.56 -9.77 2.21
C HIS A 107 -3.59 -8.78 1.60
N LEU A 108 -2.41 -8.56 2.20
CA LEU A 108 -1.38 -7.66 1.66
C LEU A 108 -0.97 -8.05 0.23
N TYR A 109 -0.73 -9.36 -0.03
CA TYR A 109 -0.34 -9.84 -1.35
C TYR A 109 -1.45 -9.64 -2.38
N ARG A 110 -2.71 -9.90 -2.01
CA ARG A 110 -3.89 -9.66 -2.87
C ARG A 110 -4.04 -8.18 -3.20
N VAL A 111 -3.91 -7.31 -2.19
CA VAL A 111 -3.97 -5.85 -2.38
C VAL A 111 -2.83 -5.39 -3.29
N ALA A 112 -1.58 -5.79 -3.03
CA ALA A 112 -0.42 -5.43 -3.84
C ALA A 112 -0.52 -5.89 -5.30
N SER A 113 -1.30 -6.95 -5.55
CA SER A 113 -1.52 -7.52 -6.88
C SER A 113 -2.81 -7.03 -7.55
N GLY A 114 -3.54 -6.11 -6.93
CA GLY A 114 -4.80 -5.60 -7.45
C GLY A 114 -5.97 -6.60 -7.44
N LEU A 115 -5.82 -7.75 -6.75
CA LEU A 115 -6.88 -8.76 -6.64
C LEU A 115 -7.99 -8.36 -5.65
N ASP A 116 -7.70 -7.41 -4.76
CA ASP A 116 -8.67 -6.83 -3.82
C ASP A 116 -9.06 -5.40 -4.20
N SER A 117 -8.74 -4.97 -5.41
CA SER A 117 -9.14 -3.65 -5.93
C SER A 117 -10.56 -3.66 -6.46
N GLN A 118 -11.24 -2.51 -6.37
CA GLN A 118 -12.59 -2.32 -6.92
C GLN A 118 -12.61 -2.66 -8.42
N ILE A 119 -11.56 -2.26 -9.12
CA ILE A 119 -11.29 -2.71 -10.49
C ILE A 119 -10.24 -3.81 -10.41
N LEU A 120 -10.65 -5.04 -10.70
CA LEU A 120 -9.79 -6.22 -10.62
C LEU A 120 -8.54 -6.06 -11.50
N GLY A 121 -7.36 -6.18 -10.89
CA GLY A 121 -6.07 -6.03 -11.55
C GLY A 121 -5.59 -4.57 -11.66
N ASP A 122 -6.13 -3.64 -10.88
CA ASP A 122 -5.62 -2.26 -10.80
C ASP A 122 -4.22 -2.24 -10.17
N TYR A 123 -3.23 -1.87 -10.99
CA TYR A 123 -1.82 -1.80 -10.57
C TYR A 123 -1.41 -0.43 -10.00
N GLU A 124 -2.27 0.56 -10.00
CA GLU A 124 -1.96 1.85 -9.35
C GLU A 124 -1.76 1.66 -7.85
N ILE A 125 -2.47 0.69 -7.24
CA ILE A 125 -2.33 0.33 -5.83
C ILE A 125 -0.90 -0.08 -5.48
N LEU A 126 -0.18 -0.81 -6.34
CA LEU A 126 1.22 -1.17 -6.10
C LEU A 126 2.12 0.06 -5.97
N GLY A 127 1.89 1.06 -6.81
CA GLY A 127 2.61 2.34 -6.75
C GLY A 127 2.31 3.11 -5.46
N GLN A 128 1.06 3.06 -5.00
CA GLN A 128 0.63 3.71 -3.75
C GLN A 128 1.21 3.00 -2.53
N ILE A 129 1.24 1.66 -2.52
CA ILE A 129 1.91 0.88 -1.45
C ILE A 129 3.41 1.23 -1.40
N LYS A 130 4.10 1.31 -2.55
CA LYS A 130 5.52 1.70 -2.58
C LYS A 130 5.75 3.08 -1.97
N GLN A 131 4.90 4.07 -2.29
CA GLN A 131 4.99 5.41 -1.68
C GLN A 131 4.76 5.37 -0.16
N ALA A 132 3.81 4.57 0.32
CA ALA A 132 3.58 4.36 1.75
C ALA A 132 4.80 3.74 2.44
N VAL A 133 5.44 2.76 1.80
CA VAL A 133 6.67 2.11 2.28
C VAL A 133 7.85 3.08 2.30
N ASP A 134 8.01 3.91 1.28
CA ASP A 134 9.05 4.95 1.22
C ASP A 134 8.86 5.96 2.38
N ALA A 135 7.62 6.38 2.64
CA ALA A 135 7.30 7.25 3.77
C ALA A 135 7.61 6.58 5.12
N ALA A 136 7.27 5.29 5.29
CA ALA A 136 7.57 4.53 6.51
C ALA A 136 9.09 4.35 6.72
N THR A 137 9.83 4.15 5.63
CA THR A 137 11.30 4.06 5.64
C THR A 137 11.92 5.38 6.06
N ALA A 138 11.48 6.49 5.45
CA ALA A 138 11.96 7.84 5.78
C ALA A 138 11.69 8.21 7.25
N ASN A 139 10.59 7.73 7.81
CA ASN A 139 10.24 7.92 9.22
C ASN A 139 10.82 6.83 10.15
N GLN A 140 11.65 5.90 9.66
CA GLN A 140 12.32 4.86 10.45
C GLN A 140 11.34 3.96 11.26
N VAL A 141 10.18 3.68 10.67
CA VAL A 141 9.17 2.77 11.25
C VAL A 141 8.93 1.54 10.36
N LEU A 142 10.01 1.01 9.78
CA LEU A 142 9.96 -0.18 8.94
C LEU A 142 11.09 -1.14 9.30
N GLY A 143 10.74 -2.24 9.96
CA GLY A 143 11.69 -3.26 10.39
C GLY A 143 12.05 -4.26 9.28
N PRO A 144 13.09 -5.10 9.50
CA PRO A 144 13.63 -6.00 8.46
C PRO A 144 12.61 -7.05 7.98
N ILE A 145 11.78 -7.60 8.86
CA ILE A 145 10.77 -8.60 8.49
C ILE A 145 9.70 -7.95 7.61
N MET A 146 9.22 -6.76 7.96
CA MET A 146 8.25 -6.00 7.16
C MET A 146 8.83 -5.68 5.77
N ASN A 147 10.07 -5.21 5.69
CA ASN A 147 10.75 -4.95 4.42
C ASN A 147 10.80 -6.20 3.54
N ARG A 148 11.07 -7.35 4.14
CA ARG A 148 11.15 -8.62 3.40
C ARG A 148 9.77 -9.09 2.93
N THR A 149 8.74 -9.00 3.79
CA THR A 149 7.34 -9.27 3.44
C THR A 149 6.91 -8.45 2.23
N LEU A 150 7.16 -7.14 2.26
CA LEU A 150 6.85 -6.21 1.17
C LEU A 150 7.63 -6.53 -0.10
N SER A 151 8.92 -6.89 0.02
CA SER A 151 9.75 -7.28 -1.13
C SER A 151 9.14 -8.47 -1.88
N TYR A 152 8.73 -9.52 -1.17
CA TYR A 152 8.08 -10.68 -1.80
C TYR A 152 6.70 -10.34 -2.36
N ALA A 153 5.89 -9.52 -1.68
CA ALA A 153 4.61 -9.05 -2.20
C ALA A 153 4.79 -8.26 -3.52
N PHE A 154 5.82 -7.42 -3.61
CA PHE A 154 6.14 -6.67 -4.85
C PHE A 154 6.62 -7.58 -5.97
N GLN A 155 7.40 -8.60 -5.66
CA GLN A 155 7.85 -9.59 -6.65
C GLN A 155 6.67 -10.42 -7.18
N ALA A 156 5.79 -10.91 -6.28
CA ALA A 156 4.57 -11.61 -6.65
C ALA A 156 3.69 -10.76 -7.57
N SER A 157 3.43 -9.51 -7.18
CA SER A 157 2.66 -8.56 -7.98
C SER A 157 3.27 -8.34 -9.37
N LYS A 158 4.60 -8.15 -9.45
CA LYS A 158 5.29 -8.00 -10.75
C LYS A 158 5.14 -9.26 -11.62
N LYS A 159 5.28 -10.45 -11.04
CA LYS A 159 5.12 -11.71 -11.75
C LYS A 159 3.70 -11.92 -12.25
N ILE A 160 2.69 -11.63 -11.42
CA ILE A 160 1.28 -11.67 -11.81
C ILE A 160 1.03 -10.74 -13.00
N LYS A 161 1.56 -9.51 -12.95
CA LYS A 161 1.44 -8.56 -14.06
C LYS A 161 2.01 -9.09 -15.37
N THR A 162 3.13 -9.83 -15.31
CA THR A 162 3.81 -10.36 -16.49
C THR A 162 3.15 -11.63 -17.02
N ASP A 163 2.73 -12.51 -16.11
CA ASP A 163 2.36 -13.89 -16.46
C ASP A 163 0.84 -14.10 -16.58
N THR A 164 0.03 -13.08 -16.27
CA THR A 164 -1.44 -13.14 -16.36
C THR A 164 -2.03 -12.00 -17.16
N GLY A 165 -3.26 -12.17 -17.63
CA GLY A 165 -4.02 -11.11 -18.31
C GLY A 165 -4.75 -10.16 -17.35
N LEU A 166 -4.55 -10.26 -16.04
CA LEU A 166 -5.22 -9.41 -15.04
C LEU A 166 -5.01 -7.92 -15.26
N SER A 167 -3.83 -7.54 -15.78
CA SER A 167 -3.51 -6.15 -16.13
C SER A 167 -3.67 -5.82 -17.61
N SER A 168 -4.16 -6.78 -18.41
CA SER A 168 -4.39 -6.54 -19.83
C SER A 168 -5.57 -5.57 -20.04
N GLY A 169 -5.30 -4.46 -20.68
CA GLY A 169 -6.22 -3.33 -20.73
C GLY A 169 -6.03 -2.40 -19.52
N THR A 170 -6.31 -1.16 -19.71
CA THR A 170 -6.08 -0.12 -18.70
C THR A 170 -7.11 -0.22 -17.58
N VAL A 171 -6.68 -0.20 -16.33
CA VAL A 171 -7.44 -0.72 -15.18
C VAL A 171 -7.54 0.29 -14.04
N SER A 172 -7.06 1.51 -14.25
CA SER A 172 -7.15 2.53 -13.19
C SER A 172 -8.48 3.28 -13.23
N VAL A 173 -8.90 3.81 -12.08
CA VAL A 173 -10.08 4.70 -11.98
C VAL A 173 -9.96 5.87 -12.96
N SER A 174 -8.74 6.39 -13.18
CA SER A 174 -8.50 7.44 -14.17
C SER A 174 -8.80 6.99 -15.61
N TYR A 175 -8.52 5.75 -15.95
CA TYR A 175 -8.87 5.21 -17.26
C TYR A 175 -10.36 4.81 -17.35
N ALA A 176 -10.91 4.33 -16.24
CA ALA A 176 -12.33 4.04 -16.15
C ALA A 176 -13.18 5.29 -16.45
N ALA A 177 -12.77 6.45 -15.95
CA ALA A 177 -13.37 7.72 -16.29
C ALA A 177 -13.28 8.04 -17.80
N ILE A 178 -12.15 7.67 -18.46
CA ILE A 178 -11.98 7.85 -19.91
C ILE A 178 -12.90 6.92 -20.71
N GLU A 179 -13.03 5.67 -20.32
CA GLU A 179 -13.95 4.71 -20.96
C GLU A 179 -15.42 5.18 -20.87
N LEU A 180 -15.81 5.75 -19.73
CA LEU A 180 -17.13 6.36 -19.57
C LEU A 180 -17.32 7.56 -20.52
N LEU A 181 -16.30 8.38 -20.69
CA LEU A 181 -16.35 9.52 -21.60
C LEU A 181 -16.37 9.12 -23.08
N LYS A 182 -15.81 7.97 -23.48
CA LYS A 182 -15.88 7.47 -24.87
C LYS A 182 -17.31 7.24 -25.33
N ASP A 183 -18.18 6.83 -24.42
CA ASP A 183 -19.57 6.56 -24.72
C ASP A 183 -20.43 7.87 -24.72
N LEU A 184 -19.83 9.06 -24.45
CA LEU A 184 -20.54 10.34 -24.45
C LEU A 184 -20.68 10.89 -25.87
N PRO A 185 -21.92 11.12 -26.35
CA PRO A 185 -22.15 11.66 -27.70
C PRO A 185 -21.46 13.01 -27.92
N GLY A 186 -20.73 13.13 -29.03
CA GLY A 186 -20.06 14.37 -29.42
C GLY A 186 -18.88 14.76 -28.55
N ILE A 187 -18.22 13.79 -27.91
CA ILE A 187 -17.09 14.03 -27.01
C ILE A 187 -15.97 14.82 -27.68
N GLU A 188 -15.77 14.70 -28.99
CA GLU A 188 -14.74 15.41 -29.77
C GLU A 188 -14.85 16.94 -29.66
N SER A 189 -16.08 17.44 -29.54
CA SER A 189 -16.40 18.89 -29.47
C SER A 189 -16.53 19.40 -28.04
N LYS A 190 -16.51 18.49 -27.04
CA LYS A 190 -16.70 18.85 -25.63
C LYS A 190 -15.45 19.51 -25.04
N LYS A 191 -15.70 20.54 -24.22
CA LYS A 191 -14.66 21.20 -23.42
C LYS A 191 -14.52 20.48 -22.08
N ILE A 192 -13.34 19.96 -21.80
CA ILE A 192 -13.04 19.22 -20.57
C ILE A 192 -12.16 20.06 -19.67
N LEU A 193 -12.57 20.24 -18.43
CA LEU A 193 -11.80 20.87 -17.36
C LEU A 193 -11.36 19.83 -16.34
N VAL A 194 -10.05 19.74 -16.08
CA VAL A 194 -9.48 18.92 -15.02
C VAL A 194 -9.07 19.82 -13.85
N ILE A 195 -9.65 19.61 -12.68
CA ILE A 195 -9.36 20.33 -11.44
C ILE A 195 -8.46 19.45 -10.57
N GLY A 196 -7.20 19.88 -10.37
CA GLY A 196 -6.18 19.14 -9.63
C GLY A 196 -5.06 18.62 -10.54
N ALA A 197 -3.84 19.11 -10.31
CA ALA A 197 -2.63 18.78 -11.07
C ALA A 197 -1.66 17.89 -10.30
N GLY A 198 -2.16 17.11 -9.35
CA GLY A 198 -1.41 16.06 -8.67
C GLY A 198 -1.11 14.87 -9.58
N LYS A 199 -0.49 13.82 -9.02
CA LYS A 199 -0.16 12.60 -9.78
C LYS A 199 -1.40 12.00 -10.48
N PHE A 200 -2.54 11.97 -9.81
CA PHE A 200 -3.77 11.41 -10.33
C PHE A 200 -4.36 12.26 -11.47
N GLY A 201 -4.46 13.59 -11.29
CA GLY A 201 -4.87 14.50 -12.35
C GLY A 201 -3.94 14.48 -13.55
N GLY A 202 -2.63 14.31 -13.32
CA GLY A 202 -1.66 14.12 -14.40
C GLY A 202 -1.92 12.85 -15.23
N ASN A 203 -2.29 11.74 -14.59
CA ASN A 203 -2.69 10.52 -15.28
C ASN A 203 -3.98 10.72 -16.07
N VAL A 204 -4.96 11.44 -15.52
CA VAL A 204 -6.20 11.79 -16.23
C VAL A 204 -5.92 12.63 -17.47
N CYS A 205 -5.13 13.70 -17.36
CA CYS A 205 -4.74 14.55 -18.50
C CYS A 205 -4.05 13.76 -19.60
N LYS A 206 -3.10 12.89 -19.22
CA LYS A 206 -2.40 12.02 -20.17
C LYS A 206 -3.36 11.07 -20.88
N ASN A 207 -4.23 10.38 -20.13
CA ASN A 207 -5.19 9.44 -20.68
C ASN A 207 -6.22 10.12 -21.59
N LEU A 208 -6.71 11.32 -21.23
CA LEU A 208 -7.60 12.12 -22.09
C LEU A 208 -6.98 12.37 -23.46
N ARG A 209 -5.69 12.75 -23.50
CA ARG A 209 -4.97 13.04 -24.74
C ARG A 209 -4.62 11.79 -25.54
N GLU A 210 -4.37 10.67 -24.88
CA GLU A 210 -3.96 9.42 -25.52
C GLU A 210 -5.14 8.62 -26.08
N TYR A 211 -6.27 8.62 -25.38
CA TYR A 211 -7.38 7.70 -25.67
C TYR A 211 -8.69 8.34 -26.16
N LEU A 212 -8.80 9.68 -26.11
CA LEU A 212 -9.97 10.40 -26.61
C LEU A 212 -9.61 11.39 -27.72
N PRO A 213 -10.46 11.50 -28.75
CA PRO A 213 -10.26 12.46 -29.85
C PRO A 213 -10.66 13.89 -29.43
N VAL A 214 -10.45 14.28 -28.19
CA VAL A 214 -10.82 15.61 -27.66
C VAL A 214 -9.79 16.66 -27.99
N THR A 215 -10.24 17.81 -28.45
CA THR A 215 -9.36 18.94 -28.80
C THR A 215 -9.17 19.94 -27.67
N SER A 216 -10.18 20.09 -26.80
CA SER A 216 -10.23 21.10 -25.74
C SER A 216 -10.15 20.45 -24.35
N VAL A 217 -8.92 20.30 -23.81
CA VAL A 217 -8.68 19.85 -22.44
C VAL A 217 -7.91 20.93 -21.72
N SER A 218 -8.45 21.42 -20.61
CA SER A 218 -7.82 22.41 -19.74
C SER A 218 -7.56 21.83 -18.37
N VAL A 219 -6.50 22.29 -17.72
CA VAL A 219 -6.15 21.89 -16.35
C VAL A 219 -5.97 23.12 -15.47
N MET A 220 -6.44 23.01 -14.24
CA MET A 220 -6.21 24.00 -13.19
C MET A 220 -5.83 23.33 -11.88
N ASN A 221 -5.19 24.08 -11.00
CA ASN A 221 -4.82 23.63 -9.67
C ASN A 221 -4.68 24.84 -8.75
N ARG A 222 -4.90 24.68 -7.45
CA ARG A 222 -4.73 25.75 -6.44
C ARG A 222 -3.37 26.45 -6.55
N THR A 223 -2.33 25.72 -6.90
CA THR A 223 -0.99 26.26 -7.22
C THR A 223 -0.85 26.31 -8.74
N ASP A 224 -0.96 27.49 -9.31
CA ASP A 224 -0.96 27.72 -10.76
C ASP A 224 0.28 27.15 -11.46
N ALA A 225 1.48 27.33 -10.89
CA ALA A 225 2.74 26.81 -11.44
C ALA A 225 2.71 25.27 -11.62
N THR A 226 2.00 24.54 -10.75
CA THR A 226 1.87 23.08 -10.87
C THR A 226 0.97 22.69 -12.04
N ALA A 227 -0.12 23.43 -12.25
CA ALA A 227 -1.03 23.22 -13.39
C ALA A 227 -0.38 23.59 -14.71
N GLU A 228 0.37 24.70 -14.76
CA GLU A 228 1.11 25.14 -15.94
C GLU A 228 2.18 24.12 -16.36
N ALA A 229 2.97 23.61 -15.41
CA ALA A 229 3.96 22.55 -15.67
C ALA A 229 3.30 21.26 -16.19
N LEU A 230 2.14 20.89 -15.65
CA LEU A 230 1.39 19.72 -16.10
C LEU A 230 0.83 19.95 -17.51
N ALA A 231 0.26 21.12 -17.78
CA ALA A 231 -0.27 21.49 -19.10
C ALA A 231 0.79 21.39 -20.18
N ALA A 232 1.97 21.96 -19.93
CA ALA A 232 3.12 21.86 -20.84
C ALA A 232 3.55 20.41 -21.12
N LYS A 233 3.53 19.56 -20.08
CA LYS A 233 3.92 18.13 -20.18
C LYS A 233 2.90 17.27 -20.94
N THR A 234 1.61 17.59 -20.84
CA THR A 234 0.53 16.75 -21.37
C THR A 234 -0.10 17.32 -22.66
N GLY A 235 0.31 18.51 -23.10
CA GLY A 235 -0.27 19.19 -24.26
C GLY A 235 -1.72 19.65 -24.02
N THR A 236 -2.08 19.96 -22.76
CA THR A 236 -3.35 20.55 -22.37
C THR A 236 -3.21 22.06 -22.17
N SER A 237 -4.33 22.78 -22.02
CA SER A 237 -4.32 24.22 -21.75
C SER A 237 -4.31 24.47 -20.24
N PHE A 238 -3.54 25.44 -19.78
CA PHE A 238 -3.58 25.91 -18.40
C PHE A 238 -4.64 27.00 -18.21
N ILE A 239 -5.39 26.93 -17.11
CA ILE A 239 -6.30 27.99 -16.67
C ILE A 239 -5.93 28.39 -15.23
N PRO A 240 -5.72 29.68 -14.92
CA PRO A 240 -5.46 30.17 -13.56
C PRO A 240 -6.59 29.79 -12.59
N TYR A 241 -6.24 29.46 -11.36
CA TYR A 241 -7.24 29.06 -10.35
C TYR A 241 -8.27 30.14 -10.03
N ALA A 242 -7.87 31.42 -10.14
CA ALA A 242 -8.77 32.55 -9.96
C ALA A 242 -9.93 32.58 -10.96
N GLN A 243 -9.80 31.92 -12.12
CA GLN A 243 -10.84 31.82 -13.16
C GLN A 243 -11.74 30.58 -13.03
N MET A 244 -11.75 29.93 -11.86
CA MET A 244 -12.39 28.62 -11.65
C MET A 244 -13.88 28.66 -12.01
N ASN A 245 -14.62 29.68 -11.57
CA ASN A 245 -16.06 29.79 -11.85
C ASN A 245 -16.34 29.92 -13.36
N GLU A 246 -15.58 30.78 -14.05
CA GLU A 246 -15.72 30.99 -15.50
C GLU A 246 -15.37 29.72 -16.28
N ALA A 247 -14.28 29.07 -15.90
CA ALA A 247 -13.85 27.81 -16.50
C ALA A 247 -14.89 26.70 -16.33
N MET A 248 -15.49 26.57 -15.15
CA MET A 248 -16.56 25.60 -14.89
C MET A 248 -17.83 25.89 -15.70
N HIS A 249 -18.21 27.15 -15.83
CA HIS A 249 -19.36 27.55 -16.67
C HIS A 249 -19.14 27.25 -18.15
N SER A 250 -17.93 27.47 -18.66
CA SER A 250 -17.58 27.29 -20.08
C SER A 250 -17.27 25.84 -20.48
N SER A 251 -17.09 24.93 -19.52
CA SER A 251 -16.77 23.52 -19.76
C SER A 251 -18.02 22.66 -19.79
N ASP A 252 -18.04 21.62 -20.62
CA ASP A 252 -19.11 20.62 -20.69
C ASP A 252 -18.88 19.47 -19.69
N VAL A 253 -17.62 19.10 -19.51
CA VAL A 253 -17.19 18.03 -18.60
C VAL A 253 -16.18 18.58 -17.60
N ILE A 254 -16.41 18.30 -16.33
CA ILE A 254 -15.54 18.71 -15.23
C ILE A 254 -15.04 17.44 -14.50
N ILE A 255 -13.73 17.27 -14.43
CA ILE A 255 -13.12 16.13 -13.75
C ILE A 255 -12.36 16.65 -12.52
N VAL A 256 -12.83 16.26 -11.34
CA VAL A 256 -12.25 16.69 -10.05
C VAL A 256 -11.28 15.63 -9.55
N CYS A 257 -10.02 16.03 -9.41
CA CYS A 257 -8.89 15.17 -9.02
C CYS A 257 -8.09 15.79 -7.86
N THR A 258 -8.77 16.48 -6.96
CA THR A 258 -8.14 17.19 -5.84
C THR A 258 -8.00 16.29 -4.61
N ASN A 259 -7.12 16.67 -3.69
CA ASN A 259 -6.95 15.99 -2.40
C ASN A 259 -7.30 16.96 -1.26
N ALA A 260 -8.35 17.76 -1.45
CA ALA A 260 -8.79 18.74 -0.45
C ALA A 260 -9.63 18.03 0.64
N GLN A 261 -9.51 18.53 1.86
CA GLN A 261 -10.28 18.01 3.01
C GLN A 261 -11.75 18.48 3.00
N THR A 262 -12.06 19.48 2.18
CA THR A 262 -13.40 20.06 2.01
C THR A 262 -13.76 20.13 0.54
N ALA A 263 -15.06 20.14 0.24
CA ALA A 263 -15.55 20.26 -1.13
C ALA A 263 -14.99 21.52 -1.81
N THR A 264 -14.44 21.34 -3.01
CA THR A 264 -13.90 22.42 -3.85
C THR A 264 -14.88 22.89 -4.91
N VAL A 265 -15.86 22.03 -5.28
CA VAL A 265 -16.93 22.36 -6.23
C VAL A 265 -18.22 22.55 -5.45
N LEU A 266 -18.75 23.78 -5.44
CA LEU A 266 -19.95 24.17 -4.71
C LEU A 266 -21.12 24.40 -5.66
N PRO A 267 -22.40 24.28 -5.20
CA PRO A 267 -23.58 24.51 -6.05
C PRO A 267 -23.58 25.88 -6.71
N SER A 268 -23.23 26.93 -6.00
CA SER A 268 -23.18 28.31 -6.52
C SER A 268 -22.22 28.50 -7.70
N MET A 269 -21.24 27.61 -7.88
CA MET A 269 -20.30 27.64 -9.00
C MET A 269 -20.91 27.06 -10.30
N LEU A 270 -22.04 26.38 -10.22
CA LEU A 270 -22.72 25.72 -11.35
C LEU A 270 -24.16 26.17 -11.56
N GLU A 271 -24.67 27.02 -10.67
CA GLU A 271 -26.00 27.65 -10.84
C GLU A 271 -26.04 28.48 -12.12
N GLY A 272 -27.08 28.27 -12.94
CA GLY A 272 -27.24 28.96 -14.22
C GLY A 272 -26.30 28.48 -15.35
N ALA A 273 -25.45 27.52 -15.09
CA ALA A 273 -24.64 26.89 -16.14
C ALA A 273 -25.52 25.97 -17.02
N GLY A 274 -25.10 25.71 -18.27
CA GLY A 274 -25.71 24.70 -19.14
C GLY A 274 -25.56 23.28 -18.60
N GLU A 275 -25.94 22.28 -19.41
CA GLU A 275 -25.74 20.86 -19.03
C GLU A 275 -24.27 20.55 -18.73
N LYS A 276 -24.01 19.88 -17.60
CA LYS A 276 -22.70 19.53 -17.13
C LYS A 276 -22.62 18.06 -16.74
N LEU A 277 -21.51 17.42 -17.10
CA LEU A 277 -21.09 16.15 -16.52
C LEU A 277 -19.92 16.43 -15.57
N VAL A 278 -20.08 16.09 -14.30
CA VAL A 278 -19.03 16.22 -13.27
C VAL A 278 -18.61 14.84 -12.82
N LEU A 279 -17.32 14.52 -13.00
CA LEU A 279 -16.71 13.29 -12.51
C LEU A 279 -15.90 13.62 -11.24
N ASP A 280 -16.36 13.17 -10.07
CA ASP A 280 -15.61 13.34 -8.83
C ASP A 280 -14.74 12.11 -8.58
N LEU A 281 -13.45 12.25 -8.86
CA LEU A 281 -12.45 11.19 -8.68
C LEU A 281 -11.66 11.36 -7.36
N SER A 282 -12.16 12.26 -6.49
CA SER A 282 -11.49 12.63 -5.22
C SER A 282 -11.99 11.80 -4.05
N VAL A 283 -11.10 11.48 -3.10
CA VAL A 283 -11.46 10.95 -1.79
C VAL A 283 -10.61 11.66 -0.72
N PRO A 284 -11.28 12.37 0.20
CA PRO A 284 -12.74 12.56 0.32
C PRO A 284 -13.34 13.23 -0.90
N ALA A 285 -14.66 13.08 -1.10
CA ALA A 285 -15.37 13.73 -2.19
C ALA A 285 -15.17 15.25 -2.18
N ASN A 286 -14.85 15.80 -3.34
CA ASN A 286 -14.58 17.24 -3.47
C ASN A 286 -15.68 17.99 -4.25
N VAL A 287 -16.73 17.29 -4.67
CA VAL A 287 -17.97 17.89 -5.14
C VAL A 287 -18.98 17.89 -4.00
N HIS A 288 -19.52 19.06 -3.67
CA HIS A 288 -20.51 19.18 -2.60
C HIS A 288 -21.79 18.39 -2.94
N PRO A 289 -22.38 17.63 -1.99
CA PRO A 289 -23.55 16.77 -2.26
C PRO A 289 -24.73 17.51 -2.90
N ALA A 290 -24.96 18.77 -2.55
CA ALA A 290 -26.00 19.60 -3.14
C ALA A 290 -25.83 19.88 -4.65
N VAL A 291 -24.65 19.62 -5.23
CA VAL A 291 -24.46 19.73 -6.70
C VAL A 291 -25.23 18.62 -7.42
N LYS A 292 -25.42 17.45 -6.79
CA LYS A 292 -26.24 16.35 -7.35
C LYS A 292 -27.73 16.71 -7.51
N ILE A 293 -28.21 17.78 -6.84
CA ILE A 293 -29.60 18.20 -6.87
C ILE A 293 -29.88 19.20 -8.01
N LEU A 294 -28.82 19.78 -8.60
CA LEU A 294 -28.97 20.70 -9.73
C LEU A 294 -29.48 19.95 -10.97
N ALA A 295 -30.58 20.40 -11.54
CA ALA A 295 -31.30 19.72 -12.64
C ALA A 295 -30.45 19.54 -13.91
N ASN A 296 -29.47 20.42 -14.13
CA ASN A 296 -28.61 20.47 -15.31
C ASN A 296 -27.22 19.87 -15.07
N VAL A 297 -26.98 19.25 -13.90
CA VAL A 297 -25.67 18.69 -13.55
C VAL A 297 -25.81 17.22 -13.23
N ARG A 298 -25.11 16.39 -13.98
CA ARG A 298 -24.92 14.97 -13.65
C ARG A 298 -23.59 14.79 -12.94
N VAL A 299 -23.59 14.32 -11.69
CA VAL A 299 -22.38 14.01 -10.94
C VAL A 299 -22.23 12.50 -10.87
N ILE A 300 -21.06 12.00 -11.25
CA ILE A 300 -20.67 10.59 -11.18
C ILE A 300 -19.42 10.52 -10.28
N ASP A 301 -19.48 9.73 -9.24
CA ASP A 301 -18.35 9.53 -8.32
C ASP A 301 -17.54 8.27 -8.65
N VAL A 302 -16.45 8.06 -7.88
CA VAL A 302 -15.53 6.93 -8.05
C VAL A 302 -16.26 5.58 -7.98
N ASP A 303 -17.24 5.45 -7.08
CA ASP A 303 -17.95 4.18 -6.87
C ASP A 303 -18.87 3.87 -8.08
N GLU A 304 -19.57 4.87 -8.59
CA GLU A 304 -20.41 4.74 -9.78
C GLU A 304 -19.59 4.46 -11.05
N ILE A 305 -18.45 5.14 -11.23
CA ILE A 305 -17.52 4.88 -12.34
C ILE A 305 -17.04 3.45 -12.33
N SER A 306 -16.63 2.97 -11.15
CA SER A 306 -16.09 1.63 -10.99
C SER A 306 -17.12 0.55 -11.30
N THR A 307 -18.37 0.72 -10.87
CA THR A 307 -19.45 -0.25 -11.15
C THR A 307 -19.82 -0.30 -12.63
N THR A 308 -19.84 0.85 -13.32
CA THR A 308 -20.24 0.92 -14.75
C THR A 308 -19.26 0.21 -15.69
N ILE A 309 -17.96 0.19 -15.34
CA ILE A 309 -16.90 -0.40 -16.20
C ILE A 309 -16.63 -1.86 -15.90
N LEU A 310 -16.98 -2.31 -14.70
CA LEU A 310 -16.79 -3.69 -14.25
C LEU A 310 -17.34 -4.74 -15.23
N ASP A 311 -18.45 -4.45 -15.90
CA ASP A 311 -19.16 -5.47 -16.71
C ASP A 311 -18.45 -5.86 -18.03
N LYS A 312 -17.67 -4.96 -18.63
CA LYS A 312 -17.09 -5.18 -19.97
C LYS A 312 -15.84 -6.07 -20.01
N THR A 313 -15.06 -6.16 -18.93
CA THR A 313 -13.76 -6.88 -18.91
C THR A 313 -13.60 -7.91 -17.80
N ILE A 314 -14.57 -8.01 -16.90
CA ILE A 314 -14.45 -8.74 -15.65
C ILE A 314 -14.34 -10.27 -15.85
N ALA A 315 -15.08 -10.83 -16.82
CA ALA A 315 -15.09 -12.27 -17.05
C ALA A 315 -13.69 -12.80 -17.45
N ARG A 316 -12.99 -12.08 -18.34
CA ARG A 316 -11.65 -12.45 -18.79
C ARG A 316 -10.63 -12.38 -17.65
N ARG A 317 -10.69 -11.32 -16.83
CA ARG A 317 -9.77 -11.13 -15.71
C ARG A 317 -10.02 -12.12 -14.58
N ARG A 318 -11.29 -12.46 -14.31
CA ARG A 318 -11.64 -13.50 -13.31
C ARG A 318 -11.07 -14.87 -13.66
N ALA A 319 -10.93 -15.19 -14.93
CA ALA A 319 -10.32 -16.45 -15.36
C ALA A 319 -8.85 -16.57 -14.95
N ASP A 320 -8.14 -15.44 -14.80
CA ASP A 320 -6.72 -15.42 -14.40
C ASP A 320 -6.50 -15.36 -12.88
N VAL A 321 -7.55 -15.16 -12.08
CA VAL A 321 -7.44 -15.10 -10.60
C VAL A 321 -6.82 -16.37 -10.00
N PRO A 322 -7.21 -17.59 -10.38
CA PRO A 322 -6.58 -18.80 -9.83
C PRO A 322 -5.07 -18.84 -10.04
N LYS A 323 -4.61 -18.49 -11.25
CA LYS A 323 -3.17 -18.43 -11.57
C LYS A 323 -2.44 -17.37 -10.74
N ALA A 324 -3.07 -16.23 -10.50
CA ALA A 324 -2.50 -15.19 -9.64
C ALA A 324 -2.39 -15.65 -8.17
N GLU A 325 -3.39 -16.39 -7.67
CA GLU A 325 -3.34 -16.97 -6.31
C GLU A 325 -2.24 -18.03 -6.17
N GLU A 326 -2.00 -18.85 -7.22
CA GLU A 326 -0.88 -19.80 -7.23
C GLU A 326 0.47 -19.06 -7.13
N ILE A 327 0.65 -17.95 -7.87
CA ILE A 327 1.85 -17.12 -7.80
C ILE A 327 2.01 -16.52 -6.40
N ILE A 328 0.95 -15.98 -5.80
CA ILE A 328 0.97 -15.46 -4.42
C ILE A 328 1.43 -16.55 -3.46
N ASN A 329 0.85 -17.73 -3.53
CA ASN A 329 1.20 -18.86 -2.67
C ASN A 329 2.67 -19.27 -2.82
N SER A 330 3.22 -19.29 -4.03
CA SER A 330 4.65 -19.55 -4.26
C SER A 330 5.55 -18.55 -3.52
N TYR A 331 5.29 -17.25 -3.68
CA TYR A 331 6.09 -16.21 -3.02
C TYR A 331 5.92 -16.18 -1.49
N LYS A 332 4.76 -16.58 -0.98
CA LYS A 332 4.54 -16.76 0.46
C LYS A 332 5.40 -17.92 0.99
N GLN A 333 5.49 -19.03 0.26
CA GLN A 333 6.36 -20.14 0.65
C GLN A 333 7.84 -19.75 0.66
N GLU A 334 8.29 -18.97 -0.34
CA GLU A 334 9.64 -18.42 -0.35
C GLU A 334 9.90 -17.51 0.86
N PHE A 335 8.92 -16.67 1.23
CA PHE A 335 9.01 -15.83 2.43
C PHE A 335 9.10 -16.68 3.71
N TYR A 336 8.32 -17.77 3.84
CA TYR A 336 8.39 -18.64 5.02
C TYR A 336 9.74 -19.32 5.13
N THR A 337 10.28 -19.82 4.02
CA THR A 337 11.63 -20.38 3.98
C THR A 337 12.67 -19.36 4.46
N TRP A 338 12.60 -18.14 3.94
CA TRP A 338 13.48 -17.06 4.39
C TRP A 338 13.27 -16.71 5.87
N LEU A 339 12.03 -16.71 6.37
CA LEU A 339 11.74 -16.38 7.77
C LEU A 339 12.34 -17.40 8.73
N GLU A 340 12.30 -18.68 8.39
CA GLU A 340 12.98 -19.74 9.15
C GLU A 340 14.51 -19.52 9.15
N GLU A 341 15.11 -19.26 7.98
CA GLU A 341 16.54 -18.95 7.90
C GLU A 341 16.91 -17.70 8.72
N TYR A 342 16.04 -16.67 8.69
CA TYR A 342 16.26 -15.45 9.47
C TYR A 342 16.24 -15.68 10.98
N LYS A 343 15.36 -16.53 11.49
CA LYS A 343 15.36 -16.94 12.90
C LYS A 343 16.71 -17.58 13.28
N TYR A 344 17.21 -18.50 12.46
CA TYR A 344 18.52 -19.09 12.70
C TYR A 344 19.65 -18.05 12.71
N SER A 345 19.60 -17.08 11.83
CA SER A 345 20.62 -16.02 11.76
C SER A 345 20.66 -15.16 13.03
N LEU A 346 19.50 -14.88 13.64
CA LEU A 346 19.41 -14.16 14.91
C LEU A 346 20.02 -14.96 16.07
N HIS A 347 19.75 -16.27 16.13
CA HIS A 347 20.37 -17.15 17.12
C HIS A 347 21.89 -17.24 16.94
N LEU A 348 22.35 -17.39 15.69
CA LEU A 348 23.79 -17.42 15.40
C LEU A 348 24.49 -16.11 15.78
N LYS A 349 23.84 -14.96 15.59
CA LYS A 349 24.38 -13.67 16.03
C LYS A 349 24.49 -13.58 17.54
N SER A 350 23.41 -13.91 18.26
CA SER A 350 23.41 -13.95 19.73
C SER A 350 24.50 -14.89 20.27
N TRP A 351 24.71 -16.01 19.60
CA TRP A 351 25.77 -16.96 19.92
C TRP A 351 27.18 -16.38 19.70
N LYS A 352 27.39 -15.71 18.58
CA LYS A 352 28.64 -15.02 18.29
C LYS A 352 28.96 -14.01 19.39
N ASP A 353 27.98 -13.19 19.76
CA ASP A 353 28.13 -12.17 20.78
C ASP A 353 28.50 -12.80 22.15
N LYS A 354 27.80 -13.87 22.55
CA LYS A 354 28.15 -14.62 23.81
C LYS A 354 29.52 -15.30 23.76
N LEU A 355 29.91 -15.86 22.62
CA LEU A 355 31.24 -16.44 22.47
C LEU A 355 32.34 -15.37 22.51
N GLN A 356 32.08 -14.16 22.04
CA GLN A 356 32.99 -13.02 22.19
C GLN A 356 33.12 -12.60 23.65
N GLU A 357 32.01 -12.43 24.38
CA GLU A 357 32.03 -12.16 25.83
C GLU A 357 32.82 -13.19 26.60
N LEU A 358 32.60 -14.48 26.33
CA LEU A 358 33.35 -15.56 26.98
C LEU A 358 34.86 -15.56 26.61
N SER A 359 35.22 -15.10 25.41
CA SER A 359 36.61 -15.01 24.98
C SER A 359 37.34 -13.82 25.60
N GLU A 360 36.63 -12.78 25.98
CA GLU A 360 37.15 -11.61 26.70
C GLU A 360 37.25 -11.85 28.22
N TRP A 361 36.50 -12.84 28.74
CA TRP A 361 36.54 -13.26 30.12
C TRP A 361 37.69 -14.25 30.35
N GLN A 362 38.94 -13.74 30.43
CA GLN A 362 40.11 -14.55 30.88
C GLN A 362 40.24 -14.42 32.38
N PRO A 363 40.28 -15.55 33.14
CA PRO A 363 40.76 -15.54 34.51
C PRO A 363 42.22 -15.07 34.48
N ARG A 364 42.56 -14.05 35.23
CA ARG A 364 43.90 -13.45 35.29
C ARG A 364 45.04 -14.40 35.73
N GLU A 365 44.77 -15.66 35.94
CA GLU A 365 45.71 -16.64 36.54
C GLU A 365 46.24 -17.73 35.59
N TYR A 366 45.90 -17.75 34.29
CA TYR A 366 46.35 -18.81 33.37
C TYR A 366 47.04 -18.32 32.09
N CYS A 367 47.81 -17.25 32.17
CA CYS A 367 48.40 -16.65 30.96
C CYS A 367 49.96 -16.72 30.96
N GLU A 368 50.57 -17.88 31.14
CA GLU A 368 52.03 -18.02 30.90
C GLU A 368 52.45 -19.12 29.92
N MET A 369 51.57 -19.88 29.31
CA MET A 369 51.95 -20.88 28.31
C MET A 369 50.94 -20.97 27.14
N ALA A 370 50.90 -19.97 26.28
CA ALA A 370 50.26 -20.11 24.95
C ALA A 370 51.17 -19.52 23.88
N THR A 371 51.85 -20.40 23.17
CA THR A 371 52.72 -20.13 22.04
C THR A 371 51.99 -19.45 20.89
N ALA A 372 52.71 -18.60 20.17
CA ALA A 372 52.35 -17.62 19.17
C ALA A 372 51.63 -18.08 17.87
N ALA A 373 50.80 -19.13 17.90
CA ALA A 373 50.07 -19.62 16.73
C ALA A 373 48.53 -19.68 16.90
N ALA A 374 47.98 -19.09 17.96
CA ALA A 374 46.55 -19.14 18.20
C ALA A 374 45.80 -18.01 17.39
N LEU A 375 44.82 -18.41 16.61
CA LEU A 375 43.88 -17.51 15.98
C LEU A 375 43.26 -16.57 17.04
N SER A 376 43.12 -15.29 16.72
CA SER A 376 42.45 -14.35 17.62
C SER A 376 41.09 -14.90 18.06
N PRO A 377 40.64 -14.61 19.30
CA PRO A 377 39.35 -15.09 19.82
C PRO A 377 38.18 -14.87 18.86
N ASP A 378 38.11 -13.71 18.19
CA ASP A 378 37.11 -13.40 17.19
C ASP A 378 37.15 -14.34 15.96
N ARG A 379 38.33 -14.73 15.48
CA ARG A 379 38.46 -15.68 14.38
C ARG A 379 38.08 -17.12 14.78
N LYS A 380 38.30 -17.52 16.03
CA LYS A 380 37.86 -18.83 16.56
C LYS A 380 36.34 -18.87 16.67
N ALA A 381 35.72 -17.83 17.24
CA ALA A 381 34.26 -17.69 17.32
C ALA A 381 33.63 -17.70 15.93
N GLN A 382 34.16 -16.92 14.99
CA GLN A 382 33.69 -16.88 13.62
C GLN A 382 33.76 -18.24 12.91
N LYS A 383 34.85 -18.99 13.09
CA LYS A 383 34.99 -20.36 12.51
C LYS A 383 34.01 -21.35 13.14
N ALA A 384 33.78 -21.27 14.45
CA ALA A 384 32.84 -22.14 15.14
C ALA A 384 31.41 -21.89 14.67
N VAL A 385 30.99 -20.62 14.59
CA VAL A 385 29.68 -20.21 14.10
C VAL A 385 29.48 -20.58 12.62
N THR A 386 30.50 -20.40 11.77
CA THR A 386 30.41 -20.79 10.35
C THR A 386 30.26 -22.30 10.18
N ARG A 387 31.00 -23.13 10.95
CA ARG A 387 30.84 -24.59 10.94
C ARG A 387 29.45 -25.02 11.42
N LEU A 388 28.93 -24.39 12.47
CA LEU A 388 27.61 -24.65 12.99
C LEU A 388 26.52 -24.31 11.94
N ALA A 389 26.66 -23.16 11.29
CA ALA A 389 25.73 -22.74 10.23
C ALA A 389 25.71 -23.72 9.04
N VAL A 390 26.86 -24.23 8.63
CA VAL A 390 26.95 -25.25 7.55
C VAL A 390 26.30 -26.56 8.01
N ASN A 391 26.55 -27.02 9.21
CA ASN A 391 25.98 -28.27 9.73
C ASN A 391 24.45 -28.18 9.89
N LEU A 392 23.93 -27.00 10.24
CA LEU A 392 22.49 -26.76 10.37
C LEU A 392 21.77 -26.76 9.03
N ARG A 393 22.41 -26.27 7.96
CA ARG A 393 21.87 -26.32 6.59
C ARG A 393 21.83 -27.74 6.02
N THR A 394 22.77 -28.59 6.40
CA THR A 394 22.84 -29.99 5.91
C THR A 394 21.94 -30.94 6.66
N ASN A 395 21.52 -30.65 7.91
CA ASN A 395 20.73 -31.53 8.78
C ASN A 395 19.51 -30.81 9.37
N GLN A 396 18.55 -30.45 8.51
CA GLN A 396 17.41 -29.59 8.83
C GLN A 396 16.57 -30.01 10.06
N GLU A 397 16.39 -31.31 10.34
CA GLU A 397 15.50 -31.77 11.43
C GLU A 397 16.13 -31.76 12.83
N LYS A 398 17.44 -31.86 12.93
CA LYS A 398 18.15 -31.92 14.24
C LYS A 398 18.69 -30.57 14.71
N GLY A 399 18.75 -29.59 13.83
CA GLY A 399 19.39 -28.30 14.11
C GLY A 399 18.66 -27.47 15.15
N CYS A 400 17.32 -27.39 15.08
CA CYS A 400 16.52 -26.61 16.03
C CYS A 400 16.63 -27.09 17.47
N GLN A 401 16.59 -28.41 17.69
CA GLN A 401 16.71 -29.00 19.03
C GLN A 401 18.10 -28.77 19.63
N PHE A 402 19.13 -28.79 18.79
CA PHE A 402 20.52 -28.57 19.24
C PHE A 402 20.75 -27.11 19.64
N ILE A 403 20.22 -26.14 18.86
CA ILE A 403 20.31 -24.71 19.19
C ILE A 403 19.52 -24.39 20.45
N ASN A 404 18.29 -24.91 20.58
CA ASN A 404 17.49 -24.73 21.79
C ASN A 404 18.20 -25.28 23.04
N ALA A 405 18.72 -26.51 22.97
CA ALA A 405 19.48 -27.13 24.09
C ALA A 405 20.72 -26.32 24.50
N ILE A 406 21.41 -25.70 23.53
CA ILE A 406 22.57 -24.87 23.82
C ILE A 406 22.15 -23.49 24.37
N ASN A 407 21.09 -22.89 23.85
CA ASN A 407 20.53 -21.66 24.43
C ASN A 407 20.07 -21.90 25.88
N ASP A 408 19.37 -23.01 26.15
CA ASP A 408 18.94 -23.39 27.49
C ASP A 408 20.16 -23.58 28.43
N TYR A 409 21.22 -24.26 27.94
CA TYR A 409 22.47 -24.43 28.71
C TYR A 409 23.13 -23.08 29.04
N LEU A 410 23.18 -22.15 28.09
CA LEU A 410 23.78 -20.82 28.30
C LEU A 410 22.92 -19.88 29.17
N GLN A 411 21.61 -20.15 29.28
CA GLN A 411 20.70 -19.41 30.17
C GLN A 411 20.72 -19.95 31.61
N MET A 412 21.19 -21.21 31.81
CA MET A 412 21.31 -21.86 33.13
C MET A 412 22.66 -21.57 33.83
N SER A 413 23.61 -20.94 33.16
CA SER A 413 24.92 -20.53 33.70
C SER A 413 24.93 -19.02 33.95
#